data_098b478450dc88d3732dc49b22f1b775
#
_entry.id   098b478450dc88d3732dc49b22f1b775
#
_cell.length_a   1.000
_cell.length_b   1.000
_cell.length_c   1.000
_cell.angle_alpha   90.00
_cell.angle_beta   90.00
_cell.angle_gamma   90.00
#
_symmetry.space_group_name_H-M   'P 1'
#
loop_
_entity.id
_entity.type
_entity.pdbx_description
1 polymer ?
#
loop_
_entity_poly.entity_id
_entity_poly.type
_entity_poly.pdbx_seq_one_letter_code
_entity_poly.pdbx_strand_id
1 'polypeptide(L)'
;MTNAVIHRPTRTMRTILCALVLVVLVVPAGAAGQATDPTVAEYRAGKNFLPTAVYSEEDDQEVLKLFEGLRVADVSDGMDRAGLQNVGLVSAEIRPLWRDTEHFAHRFVGIAVTARYVPTNKPPAGRRDVEAFDAWVGQWYKNLSSEPFVRLIRPGTALVIEDADAVDVGSIGSNNILGWKARGCVGVVTSATARDTDEIAAQRVPLYFKQPGRGIRPGRNEVESVNRPVVVGGALVMPGDVIVADGDGVLVVPRRHAAEVAEYARATLEGDKAGRRRLYEKLGIPLDDSVR
;
A
#
# COMPACT_ATOMS: atom_id res chain seq x y z
N MET A 1 -20.37 -35.08 101.80
CA MET A 1 -19.15 -35.44 102.58
C MET A 1 -18.03 -34.60 102.12
N THR A 2 -17.72 -33.56 102.90
CA THR A 2 -16.43 -33.29 103.54
C THR A 2 -15.27 -33.12 102.59
N ASN A 3 -14.44 -32.15 102.51
CA ASN A 3 -14.01 -31.19 103.56
C ASN A 3 -13.29 -30.00 102.92
N ALA A 4 -13.39 -28.87 103.56
CA ALA A 4 -12.64 -27.64 103.40
C ALA A 4 -11.15 -27.81 103.74
N VAL A 5 -10.26 -27.01 103.14
CA VAL A 5 -9.14 -26.42 103.91
C VAL A 5 -8.75 -25.09 103.26
N ILE A 6 -8.68 -24.14 104.12
CA ILE A 6 -8.25 -22.73 103.98
C ILE A 6 -6.74 -22.64 103.90
N HIS A 7 -6.16 -21.73 103.10
CA HIS A 7 -5.06 -20.88 103.62
C HIS A 7 -4.84 -19.60 102.79
N ARG A 8 -4.47 -18.60 103.46
CA ARG A 8 -4.28 -17.17 103.16
C ARG A 8 -2.84 -16.87 102.66
N PRO A 9 -2.51 -15.61 102.50
CA PRO A 9 -2.09 -15.03 101.20
C PRO A 9 -0.60 -14.63 101.20
N THR A 10 -0.04 -14.43 100.05
CA THR A 10 1.27 -13.70 99.91
C THR A 10 1.15 -12.63 98.85
N ARG A 11 1.48 -11.45 99.24
CA ARG A 11 1.73 -10.22 98.49
C ARG A 11 2.81 -10.48 97.42
N THR A 12 2.57 -10.17 96.15
CA THR A 12 3.62 -9.93 95.24
C THR A 12 3.37 -8.76 94.32
N MET A 13 4.38 -7.99 94.28
CA MET A 13 4.67 -6.71 93.64
C MET A 13 4.14 -6.60 92.22
N ARG A 14 3.41 -5.57 91.90
CA ARG A 14 3.00 -5.15 90.57
C ARG A 14 4.23 -4.58 89.83
N THR A 15 4.75 -5.34 88.88
CA THR A 15 5.69 -4.80 87.91
C THR A 15 4.84 -4.32 86.72
N ILE A 16 4.81 -3.01 86.51
CA ILE A 16 4.19 -2.39 85.35
C ILE A 16 5.16 -2.61 84.12
N LEU A 17 4.84 -3.51 83.22
CA LEU A 17 5.53 -3.69 81.95
C LEU A 17 4.93 -2.72 80.93
N CYS A 18 5.61 -1.59 80.67
CA CYS A 18 5.29 -0.74 79.52
C CYS A 18 5.63 -1.49 78.23
N ALA A 19 4.63 -2.01 77.58
CA ALA A 19 4.77 -2.53 76.24
C ALA A 19 4.87 -1.37 75.23
N LEU A 20 6.07 -1.12 74.73
CA LEU A 20 6.29 -0.21 73.62
C LEU A 20 5.73 -0.93 72.35
N VAL A 21 4.56 -0.48 71.88
CA VAL A 21 4.02 -0.92 70.58
C VAL A 21 4.81 -0.16 69.51
N LEU A 22 5.78 -0.85 68.90
CA LEU A 22 6.47 -0.37 67.72
C LEU A 22 5.49 -0.52 66.54
N VAL A 23 4.84 0.59 66.15
CA VAL A 23 4.06 0.66 64.90
C VAL A 23 5.06 0.73 63.75
N VAL A 24 5.35 -0.41 63.15
CA VAL A 24 6.07 -0.47 61.88
C VAL A 24 5.10 -0.01 60.78
N LEU A 25 5.21 1.26 60.40
CA LEU A 25 4.59 1.76 59.18
C LEU A 25 5.24 1.03 57.98
N VAL A 26 4.57 -0.03 57.49
CA VAL A 26 4.87 -0.60 56.20
C VAL A 26 4.40 0.40 55.15
N VAL A 27 5.28 1.26 54.70
CA VAL A 27 5.10 2.05 53.48
C VAL A 27 5.07 1.04 52.34
N PRO A 28 3.96 0.89 51.59
CA PRO A 28 4.00 0.06 50.40
C PRO A 28 5.08 0.65 49.48
N ALA A 29 6.10 -0.12 49.17
CA ALA A 29 7.03 0.23 48.13
C ALA A 29 6.21 0.52 46.88
N GLY A 30 6.06 1.80 46.57
CA GLY A 30 5.42 2.22 45.32
C GLY A 30 6.08 1.42 44.20
N ALA A 31 5.25 0.77 43.42
CA ALA A 31 5.70 0.15 42.19
C ALA A 31 6.40 1.24 41.36
N ALA A 32 7.74 1.28 41.47
CA ALA A 32 8.54 2.04 40.54
C ALA A 32 8.17 1.48 39.18
N GLY A 33 7.39 2.24 38.42
CA GLY A 33 7.03 1.86 37.06
C GLY A 33 8.32 1.52 36.34
N GLN A 34 8.51 0.26 35.98
CA GLN A 34 9.61 -0.16 35.15
C GLN A 34 9.59 0.76 33.94
N ALA A 35 10.61 1.60 33.80
CA ALA A 35 10.79 2.39 32.59
C ALA A 35 10.77 1.39 31.43
N THR A 36 9.73 1.43 30.60
CA THR A 36 9.62 0.54 29.46
C THR A 36 10.76 0.86 28.52
N ASP A 37 11.50 -0.18 28.09
CA ASP A 37 12.54 -0.06 27.05
C ASP A 37 11.95 0.79 25.89
N PRO A 38 12.59 1.90 25.49
CA PRO A 38 12.10 2.76 24.39
C PRO A 38 11.79 1.99 23.13
N THR A 39 12.59 0.96 22.81
CA THR A 39 12.37 0.07 21.66
C THR A 39 11.07 -0.72 21.76
N VAL A 40 10.73 -1.21 22.94
CA VAL A 40 9.45 -1.90 23.17
C VAL A 40 8.27 -0.93 23.05
N ALA A 41 8.42 0.30 23.50
CA ALA A 41 7.38 1.33 23.37
C ALA A 41 7.14 1.69 21.89
N GLU A 42 8.21 1.85 21.08
CA GLU A 42 8.11 2.06 19.63
C GLU A 42 7.40 0.91 18.93
N TYR A 43 7.74 -0.35 19.27
CA TYR A 43 7.10 -1.51 18.65
C TYR A 43 5.61 -1.61 18.99
N ARG A 44 5.23 -1.27 20.22
CA ARG A 44 3.82 -1.22 20.62
C ARG A 44 3.05 -0.11 19.92
N ALA A 45 3.70 1.00 19.60
CA ALA A 45 3.11 2.10 18.83
C ALA A 45 3.05 1.80 17.31
N GLY A 46 3.75 0.76 16.86
CA GLY A 46 3.89 0.42 15.45
C GLY A 46 5.13 1.06 14.83
N LYS A 47 6.09 0.25 14.39
CA LYS A 47 7.32 0.70 13.74
C LYS A 47 7.40 0.18 12.33
N ASN A 48 7.72 1.07 11.40
CA ASN A 48 7.95 0.73 10.01
C ASN A 48 9.46 0.46 9.79
N PHE A 49 9.77 -0.72 9.24
CA PHE A 49 11.16 -1.14 9.00
C PHE A 49 11.63 -0.86 7.56
N LEU A 50 10.71 -0.59 6.64
CA LEU A 50 11.03 -0.19 5.27
C LEU A 50 10.93 1.34 5.17
N PRO A 51 12.06 2.06 5.18
CA PRO A 51 12.04 3.52 5.02
C PRO A 51 11.61 3.89 3.61
N THR A 52 10.85 4.96 3.48
CA THR A 52 10.49 5.57 2.20
C THR A 52 11.33 6.80 1.94
N ALA A 53 11.77 6.99 0.70
CA ALA A 53 12.41 8.21 0.25
C ALA A 53 11.38 9.17 -0.34
N VAL A 54 11.70 10.46 -0.31
CA VAL A 54 10.93 11.51 -0.98
C VAL A 54 11.78 12.03 -2.15
N TYR A 55 11.20 12.05 -3.34
CA TYR A 55 11.84 12.52 -4.55
C TYR A 55 11.19 13.83 -5.01
N SER A 56 11.97 14.69 -5.61
CA SER A 56 11.44 15.92 -6.24
C SER A 56 10.68 15.60 -7.54
N GLU A 57 9.96 16.57 -8.06
CA GLU A 57 9.32 16.44 -9.37
C GLU A 57 10.37 16.37 -10.49
N GLU A 58 11.45 17.12 -10.37
CA GLU A 58 12.58 17.10 -11.29
C GLU A 58 13.24 15.71 -11.35
N ASP A 59 13.54 15.11 -10.19
CA ASP A 59 14.09 13.75 -10.12
C ASP A 59 13.18 12.73 -10.80
N ASP A 60 11.86 12.88 -10.66
CA ASP A 60 10.90 11.99 -11.29
C ASP A 60 10.88 12.15 -12.81
N GLN A 61 10.91 13.40 -13.31
CA GLN A 61 10.93 13.66 -14.74
C GLN A 61 12.23 13.19 -15.40
N GLU A 62 13.36 13.29 -14.72
CA GLU A 62 14.64 12.74 -15.21
C GLU A 62 14.56 11.23 -15.38
N VAL A 63 14.03 10.52 -14.39
CA VAL A 63 13.90 9.06 -14.47
C VAL A 63 12.89 8.66 -15.55
N LEU A 64 11.74 9.33 -15.66
CA LEU A 64 10.74 9.02 -16.68
C LEU A 64 11.30 9.13 -18.10
N LYS A 65 12.18 10.11 -18.38
CA LYS A 65 12.86 10.24 -19.69
C LYS A 65 13.70 9.02 -20.04
N LEU A 66 14.32 8.36 -19.06
CA LEU A 66 15.12 7.16 -19.31
C LEU A 66 14.26 5.99 -19.86
N PHE A 67 13.00 5.92 -19.44
CA PHE A 67 12.07 4.86 -19.81
C PHE A 67 11.18 5.21 -21.01
N GLU A 68 11.31 6.36 -21.62
CA GLU A 68 10.50 6.78 -22.75
C GLU A 68 10.59 5.76 -23.90
N GLY A 69 9.44 5.24 -24.36
CA GLY A 69 9.33 4.27 -25.45
C GLY A 69 9.74 2.84 -25.10
N LEU A 70 10.21 2.55 -23.87
CA LEU A 70 10.50 1.19 -23.44
C LEU A 70 9.20 0.40 -23.17
N ARG A 71 9.25 -0.90 -23.49
CA ARG A 71 8.14 -1.85 -23.28
C ARG A 71 8.42 -2.70 -22.04
N VAL A 72 7.40 -3.36 -21.51
CA VAL A 72 7.53 -4.32 -20.40
C VAL A 72 8.59 -5.38 -20.72
N ALA A 73 8.60 -5.94 -21.95
CA ALA A 73 9.59 -6.95 -22.36
C ALA A 73 11.03 -6.39 -22.31
N ASP A 74 11.26 -5.20 -22.86
CA ASP A 74 12.60 -4.58 -22.87
C ASP A 74 13.10 -4.34 -21.44
N VAL A 75 12.21 -3.83 -20.57
CA VAL A 75 12.53 -3.54 -19.18
C VAL A 75 12.75 -4.83 -18.39
N SER A 76 11.99 -5.88 -18.65
CA SER A 76 12.20 -7.21 -18.04
C SER A 76 13.60 -7.74 -18.36
N ASP A 77 14.03 -7.69 -19.63
CA ASP A 77 15.38 -8.07 -20.05
C ASP A 77 16.46 -7.19 -19.40
N GLY A 78 16.16 -5.90 -19.24
CA GLY A 78 17.03 -4.96 -18.55
C GLY A 78 17.18 -5.30 -17.06
N MET A 79 16.10 -5.69 -16.39
CA MET A 79 16.13 -6.17 -15.00
C MET A 79 16.90 -7.47 -14.86
N ASP A 80 16.75 -8.43 -15.78
CA ASP A 80 17.51 -9.66 -15.77
C ASP A 80 19.02 -9.40 -15.86
N ARG A 81 19.43 -8.48 -16.75
CA ARG A 81 20.83 -8.06 -16.89
C ARG A 81 21.38 -7.35 -15.66
N ALA A 82 20.53 -6.60 -14.97
CA ALA A 82 20.87 -5.96 -13.70
C ALA A 82 20.88 -6.93 -12.49
N GLY A 83 20.63 -8.23 -12.71
CA GLY A 83 20.56 -9.24 -11.65
C GLY A 83 19.28 -9.20 -10.82
N LEU A 84 18.23 -8.60 -11.34
CA LEU A 84 16.93 -8.42 -10.66
C LEU A 84 15.86 -9.41 -11.15
N GLN A 85 16.27 -10.62 -11.53
CA GLN A 85 15.36 -11.68 -12.00
C GLN A 85 14.25 -11.94 -10.98
N ASN A 86 13.01 -11.95 -11.46
CA ASN A 86 11.79 -12.12 -10.66
C ASN A 86 11.51 -11.01 -9.61
N VAL A 87 12.30 -9.94 -9.59
CA VAL A 87 12.00 -8.75 -8.80
C VAL A 87 11.00 -7.88 -9.55
N GLY A 88 9.95 -7.41 -8.87
CA GLY A 88 8.98 -6.48 -9.44
C GLY A 88 8.05 -7.04 -10.51
N LEU A 89 8.04 -8.36 -10.73
CA LEU A 89 7.06 -9.01 -11.61
C LEU A 89 5.68 -9.02 -10.93
N VAL A 90 4.75 -8.24 -11.46
CA VAL A 90 3.36 -8.25 -11.00
C VAL A 90 2.64 -9.46 -11.61
N SER A 91 1.81 -10.15 -10.81
CA SER A 91 1.05 -11.32 -11.25
C SER A 91 0.29 -11.05 -12.56
N ALA A 92 0.33 -12.02 -13.48
CA ALA A 92 -0.40 -11.98 -14.73
C ALA A 92 -1.96 -11.96 -14.56
N GLU A 93 -2.48 -12.12 -13.36
CA GLU A 93 -3.89 -11.88 -13.06
C GLU A 93 -4.26 -10.40 -13.15
N ILE A 94 -3.30 -9.49 -12.91
CA ILE A 94 -3.48 -8.04 -13.03
C ILE A 94 -3.25 -7.67 -14.49
N ARG A 95 -4.36 -7.34 -15.19
CA ARG A 95 -4.39 -7.13 -16.63
C ARG A 95 -4.93 -5.76 -16.98
N PRO A 96 -4.56 -5.23 -18.18
CA PRO A 96 -5.18 -4.02 -18.68
C PRO A 96 -6.69 -4.23 -18.89
N LEU A 97 -7.50 -3.28 -18.43
CA LEU A 97 -8.94 -3.27 -18.65
C LEU A 97 -9.29 -3.25 -20.16
N TRP A 98 -8.52 -2.54 -20.94
CA TRP A 98 -8.70 -2.39 -22.37
C TRP A 98 -7.33 -2.37 -23.07
N ARG A 99 -7.32 -2.67 -24.36
CA ARG A 99 -6.12 -2.65 -25.20
C ARG A 99 -6.37 -1.81 -26.45
N ASP A 100 -5.37 -1.03 -26.82
CA ASP A 100 -5.27 -0.30 -28.07
C ASP A 100 -4.09 -0.90 -28.86
N THR A 101 -4.38 -1.55 -29.97
CA THR A 101 -3.37 -2.21 -30.81
C THR A 101 -2.84 -1.32 -31.94
N GLU A 102 -3.40 -0.12 -32.11
CA GLU A 102 -2.97 0.83 -33.12
C GLU A 102 -2.00 1.86 -32.54
N HIS A 103 -2.40 2.54 -31.44
CA HIS A 103 -1.63 3.62 -30.83
C HIS A 103 -1.08 3.28 -29.44
N PHE A 104 -1.38 2.07 -28.96
CA PHE A 104 -0.93 1.56 -27.64
C PHE A 104 -1.25 2.48 -26.45
N ALA A 105 -2.34 3.23 -26.54
CA ALA A 105 -2.73 4.21 -25.52
C ALA A 105 -3.05 3.61 -24.13
N HIS A 106 -3.09 2.27 -24.01
CA HIS A 106 -3.18 1.56 -22.73
C HIS A 106 -1.83 1.41 -22.01
N ARG A 107 -0.71 1.71 -22.70
CA ARG A 107 0.64 1.65 -22.11
C ARG A 107 0.92 2.88 -21.28
N PHE A 108 1.70 2.72 -20.24
CA PHE A 108 2.27 3.84 -19.52
C PHE A 108 3.58 3.48 -18.83
N VAL A 109 4.37 4.51 -18.57
CA VAL A 109 5.45 4.52 -17.61
C VAL A 109 5.13 5.61 -16.60
N GLY A 110 5.30 5.35 -15.30
CA GLY A 110 5.00 6.33 -14.28
C GLY A 110 5.76 6.08 -12.98
N ILE A 111 5.81 7.09 -12.13
CA ILE A 111 6.42 7.01 -10.80
C ILE A 111 5.35 6.64 -9.77
N ALA A 112 5.63 5.63 -8.97
CA ALA A 112 4.68 5.08 -8.01
C ALA A 112 4.32 6.06 -6.89
N VAL A 113 3.04 6.40 -6.79
CA VAL A 113 2.37 6.88 -5.58
C VAL A 113 1.52 5.73 -5.08
N THR A 114 1.68 5.34 -3.82
CA THR A 114 1.06 4.14 -3.28
C THR A 114 -0.05 4.47 -2.29
N ALA A 115 -1.06 3.61 -2.25
CA ALA A 115 -2.11 3.64 -1.23
C ALA A 115 -2.49 2.22 -0.82
N ARG A 116 -2.82 2.03 0.44
CA ARG A 116 -3.30 0.76 0.95
C ARG A 116 -4.63 0.91 1.63
N TYR A 117 -5.57 0.05 1.22
CA TYR A 117 -6.86 -0.12 1.87
C TYR A 117 -6.93 -1.52 2.47
N VAL A 118 -7.61 -1.63 3.60
CA VAL A 118 -7.80 -2.89 4.33
C VAL A 118 -9.28 -3.14 4.56
N PRO A 119 -9.71 -4.40 4.75
CA PRO A 119 -11.09 -4.69 5.13
C PRO A 119 -11.47 -3.99 6.43
N THR A 120 -12.69 -3.46 6.49
CA THR A 120 -13.18 -2.88 7.74
C THR A 120 -13.50 -3.96 8.77
N ASN A 121 -13.27 -3.67 10.04
CA ASN A 121 -13.76 -4.47 11.17
C ASN A 121 -15.01 -3.86 11.84
N LYS A 122 -15.61 -2.84 11.21
CA LYS A 122 -16.80 -2.18 11.73
C LYS A 122 -18.08 -2.93 11.35
N PRO A 123 -19.12 -2.91 12.17
CA PRO A 123 -20.37 -3.57 11.87
C PRO A 123 -21.02 -2.96 10.61
N PRO A 124 -21.78 -3.75 9.83
CA PRO A 124 -22.49 -3.26 8.66
C PRO A 124 -23.52 -2.20 9.05
N ALA A 125 -23.81 -1.30 8.10
CA ALA A 125 -24.70 -0.15 8.32
C ALA A 125 -26.12 -0.50 8.80
N GLY A 126 -26.58 -1.71 8.51
CA GLY A 126 -27.99 -2.07 8.66
C GLY A 126 -28.88 -1.34 7.65
N ARG A 127 -30.19 -1.59 7.73
CA ARG A 127 -31.17 -0.90 6.89
C ARG A 127 -31.36 0.54 7.38
N ARG A 128 -31.33 1.49 6.44
CA ARG A 128 -31.51 2.94 6.67
C ARG A 128 -32.48 3.50 5.62
N ASP A 129 -33.10 4.62 5.89
CA ASP A 129 -33.70 5.45 4.84
C ASP A 129 -32.61 6.09 3.98
N VAL A 130 -33.00 6.72 2.87
CA VAL A 130 -32.05 7.27 1.88
C VAL A 130 -31.17 8.35 2.48
N GLU A 131 -31.77 9.28 3.23
CA GLU A 131 -31.05 10.41 3.83
C GLU A 131 -29.99 9.95 4.86
N ALA A 132 -30.39 9.07 5.75
CA ALA A 132 -29.48 8.49 6.74
C ALA A 132 -28.38 7.61 6.10
N PHE A 133 -28.70 6.94 4.97
CA PHE A 133 -27.71 6.18 4.21
C PHE A 133 -26.68 7.09 3.56
N ASP A 134 -27.13 8.14 2.88
CA ASP A 134 -26.24 9.09 2.20
C ASP A 134 -25.34 9.83 3.20
N ALA A 135 -25.87 10.24 4.33
CA ALA A 135 -25.11 10.84 5.41
C ALA A 135 -24.03 9.88 5.93
N TRP A 136 -24.37 8.61 6.15
CA TRP A 136 -23.42 7.57 6.59
C TRP A 136 -22.35 7.32 5.52
N VAL A 137 -22.70 7.22 4.25
CA VAL A 137 -21.76 7.08 3.12
C VAL A 137 -20.77 8.25 3.10
N GLY A 138 -21.29 9.48 3.20
CA GLY A 138 -20.47 10.68 3.22
C GLY A 138 -19.47 10.71 4.39
N GLN A 139 -19.91 10.31 5.60
CA GLN A 139 -19.03 10.21 6.76
C GLN A 139 -17.97 9.11 6.60
N TRP A 140 -18.32 7.99 5.99
CA TRP A 140 -17.37 6.92 5.72
C TRP A 140 -16.26 7.36 4.77
N TYR A 141 -16.61 7.96 3.63
CA TYR A 141 -15.62 8.49 2.69
C TYR A 141 -14.75 9.57 3.31
N LYS A 142 -15.31 10.42 4.15
CA LYS A 142 -14.56 11.49 4.80
C LYS A 142 -13.55 10.97 5.82
N ASN A 143 -13.93 9.98 6.64
CA ASN A 143 -13.20 9.63 7.84
C ASN A 143 -12.45 8.30 7.76
N LEU A 144 -12.91 7.36 6.94
CA LEU A 144 -12.43 5.98 6.94
C LEU A 144 -11.85 5.54 5.60
N SER A 145 -12.47 5.90 4.48
CA SER A 145 -12.05 5.45 3.15
C SER A 145 -11.86 6.63 2.19
N SER A 146 -11.18 7.67 2.66
CA SER A 146 -10.82 8.85 1.86
C SER A 146 -9.69 8.56 0.86
N GLU A 147 -9.39 9.54 0.02
CA GLU A 147 -8.34 9.47 -1.00
C GLU A 147 -7.22 10.52 -0.74
N PRO A 148 -6.50 10.45 0.38
CA PRO A 148 -5.49 11.46 0.71
C PRO A 148 -4.31 11.46 -0.27
N PHE A 149 -4.05 10.35 -0.98
CA PHE A 149 -3.04 10.24 -2.03
C PHE A 149 -3.28 11.18 -3.23
N VAL A 150 -4.49 11.65 -3.45
CA VAL A 150 -4.82 12.59 -4.53
C VAL A 150 -3.97 13.86 -4.47
N ARG A 151 -3.53 14.26 -3.29
CA ARG A 151 -2.64 15.42 -3.09
C ARG A 151 -1.20 15.17 -3.53
N LEU A 152 -0.83 13.91 -3.77
CA LEU A 152 0.51 13.51 -4.19
C LEU A 152 0.59 13.31 -5.72
N ILE A 153 -0.56 13.28 -6.41
CA ILE A 153 -0.60 13.09 -7.85
C ILE A 153 -0.02 14.34 -8.53
N ARG A 154 0.97 14.10 -9.39
CA ARG A 154 1.61 15.09 -10.26
C ARG A 154 1.87 14.49 -11.65
N PRO A 155 2.26 15.26 -12.67
CA PRO A 155 2.52 14.72 -14.01
C PRO A 155 3.49 13.54 -13.99
N GLY A 156 3.10 12.43 -14.59
CA GLY A 156 3.88 11.19 -14.61
C GLY A 156 3.62 10.23 -13.44
N THR A 157 2.66 10.50 -12.55
CA THR A 157 2.31 9.58 -11.45
C THR A 157 1.66 8.31 -11.98
N ALA A 158 2.19 7.14 -11.57
CA ALA A 158 1.50 5.86 -11.57
C ALA A 158 0.88 5.62 -10.19
N LEU A 159 -0.44 5.51 -10.10
CA LEU A 159 -1.09 5.23 -8.83
C LEU A 159 -1.15 3.72 -8.60
N VAL A 160 -0.55 3.25 -7.50
CA VAL A 160 -0.50 1.83 -7.14
C VAL A 160 -1.31 1.61 -5.86
N ILE A 161 -2.41 0.85 -5.98
CA ILE A 161 -3.35 0.65 -4.89
C ILE A 161 -3.39 -0.83 -4.49
N GLU A 162 -2.91 -1.12 -3.28
CA GLU A 162 -3.20 -2.37 -2.59
C GLU A 162 -4.57 -2.25 -1.91
N ASP A 163 -5.51 -3.13 -2.23
CA ASP A 163 -6.82 -3.12 -1.59
C ASP A 163 -7.27 -4.56 -1.28
N ALA A 164 -8.19 -4.68 -0.36
CA ALA A 164 -8.77 -5.94 0.04
C ALA A 164 -9.45 -6.64 -1.14
N ASP A 165 -8.94 -7.79 -1.54
CA ASP A 165 -9.48 -8.58 -2.63
C ASP A 165 -10.55 -9.59 -2.17
N ALA A 166 -10.76 -9.72 -0.86
CA ALA A 166 -11.72 -10.64 -0.25
C ALA A 166 -13.18 -10.16 -0.30
N VAL A 167 -13.42 -8.90 -0.67
CA VAL A 167 -14.77 -8.30 -0.73
C VAL A 167 -15.01 -7.67 -2.09
N ASP A 168 -16.24 -7.78 -2.58
CA ASP A 168 -16.67 -7.16 -3.84
C ASP A 168 -16.81 -5.63 -3.67
N VAL A 169 -15.69 -4.96 -3.76
CA VAL A 169 -15.56 -3.51 -3.60
C VAL A 169 -15.02 -2.91 -4.90
N GLY A 170 -15.87 -2.25 -5.68
CA GLY A 170 -15.43 -1.43 -6.80
C GLY A 170 -14.76 -0.15 -6.28
N SER A 171 -13.56 -0.26 -5.72
CA SER A 171 -12.85 0.85 -5.06
C SER A 171 -12.53 2.00 -6.01
N ILE A 172 -12.37 1.71 -7.29
CA ILE A 172 -12.05 2.67 -8.35
C ILE A 172 -13.28 2.79 -9.25
N GLY A 173 -13.81 4.00 -9.38
CA GLY A 173 -14.89 4.32 -10.31
C GLY A 173 -14.42 5.30 -11.39
N SER A 174 -15.24 5.47 -12.44
CA SER A 174 -14.92 6.28 -13.62
C SER A 174 -14.62 7.75 -13.28
N ASN A 175 -15.38 8.35 -12.36
CA ASN A 175 -15.15 9.73 -11.93
C ASN A 175 -13.85 9.89 -11.14
N ASN A 176 -13.52 8.92 -10.27
CA ASN A 176 -12.28 8.96 -9.49
C ASN A 176 -11.06 8.93 -10.42
N ILE A 177 -11.00 7.91 -11.29
CA ILE A 177 -9.83 7.71 -12.16
C ILE A 177 -9.66 8.85 -13.18
N LEU A 178 -10.76 9.40 -13.68
CA LEU A 178 -10.73 10.56 -14.57
C LEU A 178 -10.20 11.82 -13.83
N GLY A 179 -10.65 12.02 -12.59
CA GLY A 179 -10.14 13.07 -11.73
C GLY A 179 -8.64 12.95 -11.42
N TRP A 180 -8.14 11.72 -11.25
CA TRP A 180 -6.71 11.46 -11.07
C TRP A 180 -5.92 11.72 -12.36
N LYS A 181 -6.44 11.30 -13.52
CA LYS A 181 -5.85 11.62 -14.84
C LYS A 181 -5.72 13.13 -15.05
N ALA A 182 -6.76 13.89 -14.71
CA ALA A 182 -6.74 15.35 -14.83
C ALA A 182 -5.65 16.04 -13.97
N ARG A 183 -5.13 15.34 -12.96
CA ARG A 183 -4.02 15.81 -12.11
C ARG A 183 -2.64 15.34 -12.57
N GLY A 184 -2.57 14.52 -13.61
CA GLY A 184 -1.31 14.00 -14.16
C GLY A 184 -1.04 12.53 -13.87
N CYS A 185 -2.01 11.78 -13.32
CA CYS A 185 -1.89 10.33 -13.23
C CYS A 185 -1.90 9.71 -14.64
N VAL A 186 -0.88 8.94 -14.97
CA VAL A 186 -0.70 8.31 -16.28
C VAL A 186 -1.31 6.91 -16.36
N GLY A 187 -1.52 6.26 -15.22
CA GLY A 187 -2.14 4.95 -15.13
C GLY A 187 -2.29 4.47 -13.71
N VAL A 188 -3.12 3.45 -13.53
CA VAL A 188 -3.43 2.86 -12.23
C VAL A 188 -3.18 1.36 -12.26
N VAL A 189 -2.53 0.85 -11.22
CA VAL A 189 -2.33 -0.58 -10.97
C VAL A 189 -2.93 -0.93 -9.61
N THR A 190 -3.74 -1.99 -9.56
CA THR A 190 -4.34 -2.41 -8.29
C THR A 190 -4.48 -3.92 -8.19
N SER A 191 -4.30 -4.46 -7.00
CA SER A 191 -4.64 -5.84 -6.66
C SER A 191 -6.15 -6.04 -6.44
N ALA A 192 -6.89 -4.96 -6.34
CA ALA A 192 -8.32 -4.94 -6.04
C ALA A 192 -9.19 -4.94 -7.30
N THR A 193 -10.43 -4.58 -7.09
CA THR A 193 -11.48 -4.48 -8.08
C THR A 193 -11.79 -3.02 -8.43
N ALA A 194 -12.27 -2.79 -9.65
CA ALA A 194 -12.80 -1.51 -10.10
C ALA A 194 -14.23 -1.68 -10.59
N ARG A 195 -15.00 -0.61 -10.61
CA ARG A 195 -16.33 -0.55 -11.21
C ARG A 195 -16.39 0.52 -12.30
N ASP A 196 -17.51 0.68 -12.95
CA ASP A 196 -17.69 1.62 -14.07
C ASP A 196 -16.68 1.33 -15.19
N THR A 197 -16.43 0.05 -15.44
CA THR A 197 -15.33 -0.41 -16.32
C THR A 197 -15.55 -0.01 -17.77
N ASP A 198 -16.78 0.04 -18.25
CA ASP A 198 -17.12 0.47 -19.60
C ASP A 198 -16.80 1.96 -19.81
N GLU A 199 -17.12 2.80 -18.84
CA GLU A 199 -16.81 4.22 -18.87
C GLU A 199 -15.30 4.48 -18.78
N ILE A 200 -14.59 3.74 -17.91
CA ILE A 200 -13.13 3.85 -17.80
C ILE A 200 -12.44 3.48 -19.11
N ALA A 201 -12.91 2.41 -19.78
CA ALA A 201 -12.40 2.01 -21.09
C ALA A 201 -12.70 3.08 -22.17
N ALA A 202 -13.92 3.62 -22.19
CA ALA A 202 -14.33 4.70 -23.10
C ALA A 202 -13.51 5.99 -22.87
N GLN A 203 -13.17 6.30 -21.63
CA GLN A 203 -12.32 7.45 -21.25
C GLN A 203 -10.85 7.24 -21.58
N ARG A 204 -10.46 6.05 -21.99
CA ARG A 204 -9.09 5.64 -22.31
C ARG A 204 -8.11 5.99 -21.17
N VAL A 205 -8.46 5.65 -19.93
CA VAL A 205 -7.55 5.73 -18.79
C VAL A 205 -6.90 4.36 -18.59
N PRO A 206 -5.57 4.25 -18.60
CA PRO A 206 -4.90 2.99 -18.34
C PRO A 206 -5.20 2.50 -16.92
N LEU A 207 -5.83 1.33 -16.82
CA LEU A 207 -6.14 0.64 -15.58
C LEU A 207 -5.73 -0.83 -15.71
N TYR A 208 -4.84 -1.26 -14.81
CA TYR A 208 -4.40 -2.65 -14.64
C TYR A 208 -4.93 -3.15 -13.32
N PHE A 209 -5.81 -4.16 -13.35
CA PHE A 209 -6.55 -4.60 -12.19
C PHE A 209 -6.87 -6.10 -12.25
N LYS A 210 -7.29 -6.65 -11.12
CA LYS A 210 -7.56 -8.08 -11.02
C LYS A 210 -8.88 -8.45 -11.68
N GLN A 211 -9.98 -7.73 -11.35
CA GLN A 211 -11.33 -8.04 -11.84
C GLN A 211 -12.32 -6.90 -11.56
N PRO A 212 -13.47 -6.86 -12.26
CA PRO A 212 -14.55 -5.94 -11.94
C PRO A 212 -15.14 -6.20 -10.55
N GLY A 213 -15.50 -5.12 -9.85
CA GLY A 213 -16.25 -5.12 -8.59
C GLY A 213 -17.50 -4.26 -8.70
N ARG A 214 -18.40 -4.33 -7.73
CA ARG A 214 -19.73 -3.68 -7.81
C ARG A 214 -20.03 -2.76 -6.64
N GLY A 215 -19.59 -3.12 -5.44
CA GLY A 215 -19.91 -2.39 -4.23
C GLY A 215 -19.17 -1.07 -4.07
N ILE A 216 -19.72 -0.16 -3.26
CA ILE A 216 -18.99 1.04 -2.81
C ILE A 216 -18.05 0.71 -1.65
N ARG A 217 -17.03 1.53 -1.40
CA ARG A 217 -16.09 1.39 -0.28
C ARG A 217 -16.75 1.45 1.11
N PRO A 218 -17.74 2.32 1.37
CA PRO A 218 -18.42 2.37 2.65
C PRO A 218 -18.93 1.02 3.14
N GLY A 219 -18.55 0.68 4.38
CA GLY A 219 -18.86 -0.60 5.03
C GLY A 219 -18.03 -1.79 4.58
N ARG A 220 -17.00 -1.59 3.74
CA ARG A 220 -16.18 -2.66 3.18
C ARG A 220 -14.68 -2.49 3.43
N ASN A 221 -14.15 -1.31 3.15
CA ASN A 221 -12.72 -1.04 3.36
C ASN A 221 -12.46 0.31 4.02
N GLU A 222 -11.24 0.43 4.54
CA GLU A 222 -10.70 1.65 5.17
C GLU A 222 -9.31 1.91 4.60
N VAL A 223 -8.94 3.19 4.45
CA VAL A 223 -7.57 3.56 4.09
C VAL A 223 -6.66 3.31 5.29
N GLU A 224 -5.63 2.50 5.09
CA GLU A 224 -4.65 2.17 6.12
C GLU A 224 -3.44 3.09 6.02
N SER A 225 -2.90 3.27 4.80
CA SER A 225 -1.72 4.10 4.59
C SER A 225 -1.69 4.72 3.20
N VAL A 226 -0.89 5.78 3.08
CA VAL A 226 -0.59 6.47 1.84
C VAL A 226 0.91 6.69 1.75
N ASN A 227 1.45 6.48 0.55
CA ASN A 227 2.86 6.64 0.23
C ASN A 227 3.77 5.81 1.16
N ARG A 228 3.32 4.58 1.44
CA ARG A 228 4.02 3.53 2.16
C ARG A 228 4.25 2.34 1.22
N PRO A 229 5.17 1.42 1.52
CA PRO A 229 5.34 0.20 0.75
C PRO A 229 4.03 -0.59 0.67
N VAL A 230 3.69 -1.07 -0.52
CA VAL A 230 2.51 -1.90 -0.78
C VAL A 230 2.91 -3.17 -1.53
N VAL A 231 2.03 -4.18 -1.51
CA VAL A 231 2.20 -5.40 -2.30
C VAL A 231 1.05 -5.48 -3.30
N VAL A 232 1.38 -5.45 -4.60
CA VAL A 232 0.39 -5.57 -5.67
C VAL A 232 0.78 -6.71 -6.60
N GLY A 233 -0.11 -7.69 -6.75
CA GLY A 233 0.16 -8.88 -7.57
C GLY A 233 1.43 -9.64 -7.17
N GLY A 234 1.76 -9.67 -5.86
CA GLY A 234 2.96 -10.32 -5.33
C GLY A 234 4.25 -9.51 -5.44
N ALA A 235 4.25 -8.36 -6.12
CA ALA A 235 5.40 -7.47 -6.22
C ALA A 235 5.38 -6.43 -5.11
N LEU A 236 6.51 -6.22 -4.44
CA LEU A 236 6.72 -5.10 -3.53
C LEU A 236 6.88 -3.81 -4.35
N VAL A 237 6.11 -2.78 -4.02
CA VAL A 237 6.18 -1.45 -4.63
C VAL A 237 6.53 -0.42 -3.56
N MET A 238 7.66 0.24 -3.74
CA MET A 238 8.03 1.38 -2.91
C MET A 238 7.53 2.68 -3.54
N PRO A 239 7.12 3.68 -2.75
CA PRO A 239 6.90 5.02 -3.29
C PRO A 239 8.15 5.51 -4.06
N GLY A 240 7.93 6.00 -5.28
CA GLY A 240 9.02 6.46 -6.14
C GLY A 240 9.60 5.42 -7.10
N ASP A 241 9.23 4.13 -7.00
CA ASP A 241 9.60 3.12 -7.97
C ASP A 241 9.01 3.43 -9.36
N VAL A 242 9.64 2.92 -10.41
CA VAL A 242 9.12 3.08 -11.78
C VAL A 242 8.17 1.94 -12.10
N ILE A 243 6.97 2.29 -12.54
CA ILE A 243 5.97 1.35 -13.02
C ILE A 243 5.95 1.38 -14.54
N VAL A 244 6.16 0.23 -15.16
CA VAL A 244 6.06 0.05 -16.61
C VAL A 244 4.93 -0.92 -16.88
N ALA A 245 3.99 -0.54 -17.75
CA ALA A 245 2.79 -1.33 -18.01
C ALA A 245 2.41 -1.31 -19.50
N ASP A 246 2.14 -2.49 -20.05
CA ASP A 246 1.66 -2.66 -21.42
C ASP A 246 0.82 -3.94 -21.57
N GLY A 247 0.66 -4.41 -22.80
CA GLY A 247 -0.12 -5.61 -23.09
C GLY A 247 0.39 -6.90 -22.45
N ASP A 248 1.65 -6.95 -22.02
CA ASP A 248 2.25 -8.11 -21.36
C ASP A 248 2.06 -8.11 -19.86
N GLY A 249 1.67 -6.96 -19.29
CA GLY A 249 1.40 -6.83 -17.86
C GLY A 249 2.06 -5.61 -17.24
N VAL A 250 2.53 -5.77 -16.00
CA VAL A 250 3.11 -4.70 -15.20
C VAL A 250 4.45 -5.14 -14.59
N LEU A 251 5.44 -4.27 -14.69
CA LEU A 251 6.73 -4.37 -13.99
C LEU A 251 6.93 -3.21 -13.04
N VAL A 252 7.58 -3.50 -11.92
CA VAL A 252 8.06 -2.54 -10.92
C VAL A 252 9.57 -2.52 -10.95
N VAL A 253 10.15 -1.40 -11.34
CA VAL A 253 11.62 -1.21 -11.29
C VAL A 253 11.97 -0.44 -10.03
N PRO A 254 12.74 -1.03 -9.09
CA PRO A 254 13.18 -0.31 -7.91
C PRO A 254 13.95 0.95 -8.29
N ARG A 255 13.57 2.10 -7.73
CA ARG A 255 14.10 3.42 -8.09
C ARG A 255 15.64 3.47 -8.16
N ARG A 256 16.32 2.81 -7.22
CA ARG A 256 17.78 2.80 -7.15
C ARG A 256 18.47 2.12 -8.33
N HIS A 257 17.74 1.30 -9.10
CA HIS A 257 18.24 0.58 -10.28
C HIS A 257 17.71 1.16 -11.60
N ALA A 258 16.90 2.21 -11.53
CA ALA A 258 16.18 2.73 -12.70
C ALA A 258 17.12 3.10 -13.87
N ALA A 259 18.21 3.78 -13.62
CA ALA A 259 19.13 4.20 -14.67
C ALA A 259 19.81 3.00 -15.36
N GLU A 260 20.33 2.06 -14.58
CA GLU A 260 20.99 0.85 -15.08
C GLU A 260 20.03 -0.03 -15.87
N VAL A 261 18.82 -0.26 -15.33
CA VAL A 261 17.79 -1.06 -16.01
C VAL A 261 17.37 -0.41 -17.32
N ALA A 262 17.17 0.91 -17.34
CA ALA A 262 16.79 1.64 -18.55
C ALA A 262 17.87 1.56 -19.64
N GLU A 263 19.15 1.63 -19.27
CA GLU A 263 20.28 1.47 -20.20
C GLU A 263 20.24 0.10 -20.87
N TYR A 264 20.12 -0.97 -20.10
CA TYR A 264 20.06 -2.34 -20.63
C TYR A 264 18.78 -2.58 -21.45
N ALA A 265 17.65 -2.07 -21.00
CA ALA A 265 16.38 -2.15 -21.72
C ALA A 265 16.45 -1.44 -23.08
N ARG A 266 17.11 -0.27 -23.16
CA ARG A 266 17.32 0.48 -24.39
C ARG A 266 18.13 -0.33 -25.40
N ALA A 267 19.22 -0.96 -24.96
CA ALA A 267 20.04 -1.83 -25.80
C ALA A 267 19.23 -3.01 -26.37
N THR A 268 18.36 -3.61 -25.56
CA THR A 268 17.43 -4.68 -26.01
C THR A 268 16.46 -4.16 -27.05
N LEU A 269 15.78 -3.04 -26.80
CA LEU A 269 14.82 -2.43 -27.72
C LEU A 269 15.45 -2.15 -29.11
N GLU A 270 16.64 -1.55 -29.14
CA GLU A 270 17.32 -1.23 -30.41
C GLU A 270 17.73 -2.51 -31.18
N GLY A 271 18.20 -3.53 -30.46
CA GLY A 271 18.47 -4.84 -31.06
C GLY A 271 17.24 -5.48 -31.69
N ASP A 272 16.12 -5.44 -30.97
CA ASP A 272 14.82 -5.96 -31.41
C ASP A 272 14.26 -5.20 -32.62
N LYS A 273 14.34 -3.86 -32.59
CA LYS A 273 13.93 -3.02 -33.74
C LYS A 273 14.72 -3.39 -34.99
N ALA A 274 16.03 -3.50 -34.88
CA ALA A 274 16.86 -3.89 -36.00
C ALA A 274 16.54 -5.31 -36.52
N GLY A 275 16.26 -6.25 -35.61
CA GLY A 275 15.84 -7.62 -35.95
C GLY A 275 14.49 -7.64 -36.68
N ARG A 276 13.48 -7.00 -36.14
CA ARG A 276 12.14 -6.90 -36.74
C ARG A 276 12.17 -6.20 -38.10
N ARG A 277 12.94 -5.13 -38.24
CA ARG A 277 13.10 -4.42 -39.52
C ARG A 277 13.56 -5.34 -40.60
N ARG A 278 14.62 -6.14 -40.38
CA ARG A 278 15.09 -7.14 -41.34
C ARG A 278 14.02 -8.17 -41.74
N LEU A 279 13.18 -8.58 -40.77
CA LEU A 279 12.07 -9.50 -41.05
C LEU A 279 10.95 -8.83 -41.84
N TYR A 280 10.60 -7.59 -41.55
CA TYR A 280 9.61 -6.81 -42.29
C TYR A 280 10.04 -6.67 -43.78
N GLU A 281 11.29 -6.25 -43.97
CA GLU A 281 11.87 -6.13 -45.33
C GLU A 281 11.83 -7.47 -46.08
N LYS A 282 12.21 -8.57 -45.41
CA LYS A 282 12.18 -9.92 -46.02
C LYS A 282 10.76 -10.38 -46.37
N LEU A 283 9.76 -10.01 -45.56
CA LEU A 283 8.36 -10.41 -45.73
C LEU A 283 7.55 -9.43 -46.59
N GLY A 284 8.14 -8.30 -47.01
CA GLY A 284 7.43 -7.26 -47.75
C GLY A 284 6.39 -6.51 -46.90
N ILE A 285 6.56 -6.47 -45.56
CA ILE A 285 5.68 -5.75 -44.64
C ILE A 285 6.12 -4.29 -44.62
N PRO A 286 5.19 -3.30 -44.74
CA PRO A 286 5.52 -1.90 -44.62
C PRO A 286 6.12 -1.57 -43.23
N LEU A 287 7.18 -0.77 -43.23
CA LEU A 287 7.83 -0.34 -41.98
C LEU A 287 6.92 0.62 -41.18
N ASP A 288 6.61 0.27 -39.96
CA ASP A 288 5.86 1.06 -39.01
C ASP A 288 6.74 1.63 -37.86
N ASP A 289 6.14 2.31 -36.89
CA ASP A 289 6.85 2.93 -35.79
C ASP A 289 7.52 1.93 -34.82
N SER A 290 7.14 0.63 -34.90
CA SER A 290 7.75 -0.41 -34.05
C SER A 290 9.15 -0.80 -34.54
N VAL A 291 9.54 -0.38 -35.76
CA VAL A 291 10.82 -0.73 -36.43
C VAL A 291 11.58 0.48 -36.97
N ARG A 292 11.06 1.69 -36.75
CA ARG A 292 11.71 2.98 -37.12
C ARG A 292 12.61 3.51 -36.03
#